data_52fcbcb66286c87707b4b5889169d641
#
_entry.id   52fcbcb66286c87707b4b5889169d641
#
_cell.length_a   1.000
_cell.length_b   1.000
_cell.length_c   1.000
_cell.angle_alpha   90.00
_cell.angle_beta   90.00
_cell.angle_gamma   90.00
#
_symmetry.space_group_name_H-M   'P 1'
#
loop_
_entity.id
_entity.type
_entity.pdbx_description
1 polymer ?
#
loop_
_entity_poly.entity_id
_entity_poly.type
_entity_poly.pdbx_seq_one_letter_code
_entity_poly.pdbx_strand_id
1 'polypeptide(L)'
;IDMDHEAFLGPDLKSIAENKAGIIKPGTCVVSTIQYDEVTKVLQRKAEESGAEYIILKTGDIDKVKTSVKGTVFELEHKKYKTSLIGRHQAGNAATAIKVTEVLNGLIKANDSRVSGLKYIGEGAVSRGLVNTIWQARLDILSKKPLIVIDGAHNIDAANRLKETVKEVWPNKRIVLILGMFRDKAVDEVISILCEDVFMVL
;
A
#
# COMPACT_ATOMS: atom_id res chain seq x y z
N ILE A 1 6.16 3.27 4.76
CA ILE A 1 6.44 3.33 6.20
C ILE A 1 5.85 4.64 6.69
N ASP A 2 5.11 4.59 7.78
CA ASP A 2 4.44 5.72 8.40
C ASP A 2 4.40 5.51 9.91
N MET A 3 3.92 6.54 10.65
CA MET A 3 3.78 6.48 12.11
C MET A 3 2.72 5.44 12.48
N ASP A 4 3.15 4.34 13.01
CA ASP A 4 2.32 3.26 13.53
C ASP A 4 3.15 2.34 14.43
N HIS A 5 2.51 1.75 15.45
CA HIS A 5 3.18 0.88 16.40
C HIS A 5 4.34 1.57 17.17
N GLU A 6 4.22 2.87 17.46
CA GLU A 6 5.25 3.69 18.10
C GLU A 6 5.77 3.08 19.42
N ALA A 7 4.88 2.49 20.22
CA ALA A 7 5.24 1.82 21.46
C ALA A 7 6.24 0.66 21.29
N PHE A 8 6.32 0.06 20.10
CA PHE A 8 7.19 -1.09 19.81
C PHE A 8 8.31 -0.76 18.84
N LEU A 9 8.07 0.11 17.86
CA LEU A 9 8.99 0.39 16.76
C LEU A 9 9.79 1.68 16.94
N GLY A 10 9.40 2.50 17.92
CA GLY A 10 10.08 3.77 18.24
C GLY A 10 9.21 5.01 17.93
N PRO A 11 9.59 6.15 18.51
CA PRO A 11 8.75 7.35 18.56
C PRO A 11 8.78 8.20 17.28
N ASP A 12 9.57 7.84 16.29
CA ASP A 12 9.75 8.62 15.06
C ASP A 12 9.89 7.72 13.82
N LEU A 13 9.69 8.31 12.64
CA LEU A 13 9.77 7.61 11.36
C LEU A 13 11.12 6.93 11.13
N LYS A 14 12.20 7.51 11.61
CA LYS A 14 13.55 6.95 11.48
C LYS A 14 13.68 5.65 12.26
N SER A 15 13.27 5.64 13.52
CA SER A 15 13.29 4.44 14.38
C SER A 15 12.42 3.33 13.80
N ILE A 16 11.21 3.68 13.33
CA ILE A 16 10.31 2.73 12.66
C ILE A 16 10.95 2.18 11.38
N ALA A 17 11.60 3.03 10.59
CA ALA A 17 12.29 2.61 9.37
C ALA A 17 13.49 1.69 9.68
N GLU A 18 14.28 1.98 10.72
CA GLU A 18 15.41 1.15 11.16
C GLU A 18 14.94 -0.25 11.59
N ASN A 19 13.86 -0.32 12.37
CA ASN A 19 13.26 -1.60 12.76
C ASN A 19 12.79 -2.40 11.53
N LYS A 20 12.06 -1.75 10.61
CA LYS A 20 11.56 -2.41 9.38
C LYS A 20 12.71 -2.78 8.43
N ALA A 21 13.79 -2.01 8.38
CA ALA A 21 14.99 -2.32 7.61
C ALA A 21 15.72 -3.58 8.10
N GLY A 22 15.45 -4.05 9.31
CA GLY A 22 15.99 -5.30 9.85
C GLY A 22 15.67 -6.56 9.03
N ILE A 23 14.67 -6.52 8.15
CA ILE A 23 14.38 -7.62 7.22
C ILE A 23 15.36 -7.68 6.03
N ILE A 24 16.12 -6.62 5.76
CA ILE A 24 17.08 -6.57 4.66
C ILE A 24 18.27 -7.44 5.01
N LYS A 25 18.50 -8.47 4.20
CA LYS A 25 19.56 -9.47 4.41
C LYS A 25 20.61 -9.39 3.30
N PRO A 26 21.85 -9.90 3.55
CA PRO A 26 22.87 -9.94 2.53
C PRO A 26 22.42 -10.60 1.23
N GLY A 27 22.73 -9.94 0.11
CA GLY A 27 22.44 -10.45 -1.23
C GLY A 27 20.97 -10.51 -1.61
N THR A 28 20.08 -9.84 -0.85
CA THR A 28 18.66 -9.72 -1.21
C THR A 28 18.44 -8.54 -2.16
N CYS A 29 17.24 -8.45 -2.74
CA CYS A 29 16.77 -7.27 -3.44
C CYS A 29 15.62 -6.65 -2.65
N VAL A 30 15.69 -5.35 -2.40
CA VAL A 30 14.69 -4.56 -1.69
C VAL A 30 13.91 -3.74 -2.70
N VAL A 31 12.60 -3.90 -2.74
CA VAL A 31 11.72 -3.05 -3.55
C VAL A 31 10.89 -2.18 -2.60
N SER A 32 10.91 -0.88 -2.81
CA SER A 32 10.15 0.09 -2.02
C SER A 32 9.29 0.98 -2.92
N THR A 33 8.11 1.31 -2.45
CA THR A 33 7.34 2.44 -2.99
C THR A 33 7.98 3.76 -2.55
N ILE A 34 7.48 4.87 -3.07
CA ILE A 34 7.86 6.22 -2.65
C ILE A 34 7.69 6.35 -1.14
N GLN A 35 8.70 6.85 -0.46
CA GLN A 35 8.77 7.04 0.98
C GLN A 35 9.18 8.49 1.30
N TYR A 36 9.04 8.90 2.56
CA TYR A 36 9.68 10.11 3.07
C TYR A 36 11.20 10.01 2.92
N ASP A 37 11.87 11.14 2.70
CA ASP A 37 13.32 11.18 2.45
C ASP A 37 14.14 10.51 3.57
N GLU A 38 13.76 10.73 4.83
CA GLU A 38 14.43 10.10 5.96
C GLU A 38 14.29 8.59 5.97
N VAL A 39 13.11 8.06 5.63
CA VAL A 39 12.85 6.62 5.50
C VAL A 39 13.67 6.04 4.35
N THR A 40 13.67 6.72 3.20
CA THR A 40 14.44 6.31 2.02
C THR A 40 15.92 6.19 2.36
N LYS A 41 16.48 7.19 3.05
CA LYS A 41 17.90 7.19 3.48
C LYS A 41 18.23 6.01 4.41
N VAL A 42 17.33 5.68 5.34
CA VAL A 42 17.53 4.52 6.24
C VAL A 42 17.52 3.21 5.45
N LEU A 43 16.53 3.01 4.58
CA LEU A 43 16.41 1.78 3.79
C LEU A 43 17.60 1.62 2.83
N GLN A 44 18.01 2.71 2.16
CA GLN A 44 19.14 2.71 1.24
C GLN A 44 20.45 2.38 1.97
N ARG A 45 20.74 3.07 3.07
CA ARG A 45 21.93 2.79 3.89
C ARG A 45 21.97 1.31 4.30
N LYS A 46 20.84 0.78 4.79
CA LYS A 46 20.77 -0.61 5.22
C LYS A 46 20.98 -1.60 4.09
N ALA A 47 20.46 -1.29 2.90
CA ALA A 47 20.70 -2.10 1.70
C ALA A 47 22.18 -2.08 1.32
N GLU A 48 22.84 -0.92 1.30
CA GLU A 48 24.28 -0.77 1.02
C GLU A 48 25.13 -1.56 2.03
N GLU A 49 24.88 -1.40 3.34
CA GLU A 49 25.58 -2.14 4.42
C GLU A 49 25.43 -3.65 4.28
N SER A 50 24.30 -4.12 3.75
CA SER A 50 23.99 -5.55 3.57
C SER A 50 24.42 -6.09 2.20
N GLY A 51 24.96 -5.25 1.31
CA GLY A 51 25.22 -5.64 -0.09
C GLY A 51 23.94 -6.08 -0.81
N ALA A 52 22.79 -5.47 -0.47
CA ALA A 52 21.49 -5.71 -1.09
C ALA A 52 21.24 -4.67 -2.19
N GLU A 53 20.61 -5.10 -3.27
CA GLU A 53 20.13 -4.19 -4.31
C GLU A 53 18.91 -3.41 -3.78
N TYR A 54 18.85 -2.09 -4.01
CA TYR A 54 17.73 -1.26 -3.59
C TYR A 54 17.03 -0.62 -4.79
N ILE A 55 15.78 -1.00 -5.00
CA ILE A 55 14.91 -0.49 -6.07
C ILE A 55 13.79 0.32 -5.43
N ILE A 56 13.69 1.60 -5.81
CA ILE A 56 12.63 2.49 -5.35
C ILE A 56 11.79 2.97 -6.52
N LEU A 57 10.46 2.92 -6.36
CA LEU A 57 9.54 3.61 -7.26
C LEU A 57 9.68 5.12 -7.07
N LYS A 58 9.80 5.87 -8.15
CA LYS A 58 9.98 7.33 -8.13
C LYS A 58 8.65 8.04 -8.36
N THR A 59 8.60 9.30 -7.95
CA THR A 59 7.51 10.20 -8.34
C THR A 59 7.48 10.31 -9.86
N GLY A 60 6.34 10.04 -10.49
CA GLY A 60 6.18 10.02 -11.94
C GLY A 60 6.25 8.63 -12.58
N ASP A 61 6.75 7.61 -11.90
CA ASP A 61 6.68 6.22 -12.41
C ASP A 61 5.23 5.74 -12.49
N ILE A 62 4.35 6.26 -11.62
CA ILE A 62 2.93 5.94 -11.54
C ILE A 62 2.11 7.16 -11.95
N ASP A 63 1.38 7.02 -13.04
CA ASP A 63 0.58 8.11 -13.62
C ASP A 63 -0.88 7.70 -13.82
N LYS A 64 -1.72 8.71 -14.14
CA LYS A 64 -3.13 8.56 -14.57
C LYS A 64 -3.96 7.70 -13.63
N VAL A 65 -3.71 7.81 -12.32
CA VAL A 65 -4.44 7.06 -11.31
C VAL A 65 -5.90 7.50 -11.26
N LYS A 66 -6.82 6.54 -11.45
CA LYS A 66 -8.26 6.73 -11.35
C LYS A 66 -8.87 5.64 -10.49
N THR A 67 -9.64 6.03 -9.50
CA THR A 67 -10.31 5.13 -8.55
C THR A 67 -11.81 5.11 -8.78
N SER A 68 -12.43 3.97 -8.59
CA SER A 68 -13.87 3.77 -8.66
C SER A 68 -14.29 2.56 -7.82
N VAL A 69 -15.59 2.32 -7.68
CA VAL A 69 -16.14 1.10 -7.04
C VAL A 69 -15.69 -0.21 -7.70
N LYS A 70 -15.09 -0.15 -8.88
CA LYS A 70 -14.57 -1.30 -9.63
C LYS A 70 -13.07 -1.50 -9.45
N GLY A 71 -12.45 -0.79 -8.49
CA GLY A 71 -11.02 -0.79 -8.24
C GLY A 71 -10.29 0.43 -8.80
N THR A 72 -8.97 0.33 -8.89
CA THR A 72 -8.08 1.41 -9.29
C THR A 72 -7.37 1.07 -10.59
N VAL A 73 -7.33 2.03 -11.52
CA VAL A 73 -6.60 1.96 -12.79
C VAL A 73 -5.46 2.98 -12.74
N PHE A 74 -4.30 2.60 -13.24
CA PHE A 74 -3.11 3.46 -13.27
C PHE A 74 -2.20 3.09 -14.43
N GLU A 75 -1.24 3.96 -14.75
CA GLU A 75 -0.11 3.64 -15.64
C GLU A 75 1.16 3.51 -14.81
N LEU A 76 1.95 2.50 -15.08
CA LEU A 76 3.31 2.31 -14.55
C LEU A 76 4.26 2.19 -15.75
N GLU A 77 5.22 3.12 -15.85
CA GLU A 77 6.19 3.15 -16.97
C GLU A 77 5.48 3.06 -18.34
N HIS A 78 4.43 3.87 -18.53
CA HIS A 78 3.59 3.94 -19.74
C HIS A 78 2.74 2.69 -20.03
N LYS A 79 2.76 1.66 -19.18
CA LYS A 79 1.86 0.50 -19.29
C LYS A 79 0.65 0.68 -18.38
N LYS A 80 -0.54 0.36 -18.89
CA LYS A 80 -1.79 0.46 -18.14
C LYS A 80 -2.07 -0.80 -17.36
N TYR A 81 -2.38 -0.61 -16.06
CA TYR A 81 -2.74 -1.67 -15.13
C TYR A 81 -4.05 -1.38 -14.42
N LYS A 82 -4.64 -2.42 -13.86
CA LYS A 82 -5.84 -2.35 -13.02
C LYS A 82 -5.68 -3.28 -11.83
N THR A 83 -6.06 -2.81 -10.64
CA THR A 83 -6.26 -3.65 -9.45
C THR A 83 -7.73 -3.59 -9.03
N SER A 84 -8.23 -4.68 -8.44
CA SER A 84 -9.56 -4.73 -7.81
C SER A 84 -9.66 -3.85 -6.57
N LEU A 85 -8.54 -3.53 -5.93
CA LEU A 85 -8.51 -2.77 -4.69
C LEU A 85 -8.83 -1.29 -4.95
N ILE A 86 -9.67 -0.72 -4.08
CA ILE A 86 -10.18 0.64 -4.19
C ILE A 86 -9.25 1.59 -3.42
N GLY A 87 -8.85 2.72 -4.03
CA GLY A 87 -8.06 3.78 -3.43
C GLY A 87 -6.79 4.10 -4.23
N ARG A 88 -6.47 5.39 -4.34
CA ARG A 88 -5.30 5.87 -5.10
C ARG A 88 -3.99 5.24 -4.63
N HIS A 89 -3.84 5.04 -3.31
CA HIS A 89 -2.68 4.37 -2.70
C HIS A 89 -2.50 2.92 -3.17
N GLN A 90 -3.56 2.26 -3.63
CA GLN A 90 -3.49 0.90 -4.16
C GLN A 90 -2.73 0.83 -5.50
N ALA A 91 -2.61 1.95 -6.23
CA ALA A 91 -1.73 2.02 -7.40
C ALA A 91 -0.27 1.83 -6.99
N GLY A 92 0.18 2.48 -5.90
CA GLY A 92 1.53 2.29 -5.35
C GLY A 92 1.79 0.86 -4.86
N ASN A 93 0.82 0.28 -4.16
CA ASN A 93 0.92 -1.11 -3.70
C ASN A 93 1.02 -2.09 -4.88
N ALA A 94 0.17 -1.90 -5.90
CA ALA A 94 0.19 -2.73 -7.11
C ALA A 94 1.49 -2.56 -7.91
N ALA A 95 1.98 -1.32 -8.06
CA ALA A 95 3.24 -1.04 -8.73
C ALA A 95 4.42 -1.70 -8.02
N THR A 96 4.43 -1.67 -6.68
CA THR A 96 5.44 -2.38 -5.88
C THR A 96 5.40 -3.89 -6.15
N ALA A 97 4.21 -4.49 -6.19
CA ALA A 97 4.05 -5.91 -6.49
C ALA A 97 4.51 -6.26 -7.92
N ILE A 98 4.26 -5.38 -8.90
CA ILE A 98 4.77 -5.54 -10.27
C ILE A 98 6.29 -5.52 -10.27
N LYS A 99 6.93 -4.54 -9.61
CA LYS A 99 8.41 -4.46 -9.53
C LYS A 99 9.02 -5.67 -8.84
N VAL A 100 8.43 -6.16 -7.76
CA VAL A 100 8.85 -7.43 -7.13
C VAL A 100 8.78 -8.59 -8.12
N THR A 101 7.72 -8.67 -8.92
CA THR A 101 7.59 -9.72 -9.94
C THR A 101 8.65 -9.60 -11.04
N GLU A 102 8.99 -8.37 -11.45
CA GLU A 102 10.07 -8.13 -12.43
C GLU A 102 11.42 -8.58 -11.89
N VAL A 103 11.74 -8.27 -10.63
CA VAL A 103 12.96 -8.74 -9.96
C VAL A 103 13.00 -10.27 -9.91
N LEU A 104 11.91 -10.91 -9.47
CA LEU A 104 11.82 -12.38 -9.43
C LEU A 104 12.04 -12.99 -10.81
N ASN A 105 11.42 -12.41 -11.84
CA ASN A 105 11.61 -12.87 -13.21
C ASN A 105 13.05 -12.69 -13.71
N GLY A 106 13.75 -11.64 -13.29
CA GLY A 106 15.18 -11.45 -13.55
C GLY A 106 16.02 -12.57 -12.94
N LEU A 107 15.79 -12.88 -11.66
CA LEU A 107 16.48 -13.97 -10.96
C LEU A 107 16.18 -15.34 -11.58
N ILE A 108 14.94 -15.60 -11.98
CA ILE A 108 14.54 -16.85 -12.66
C ILE A 108 15.29 -17.00 -13.98
N LYS A 109 15.37 -15.95 -14.80
CA LYS A 109 16.11 -15.96 -16.06
C LYS A 109 17.61 -16.17 -15.88
N ALA A 110 18.17 -15.66 -14.79
CA ALA A 110 19.57 -15.84 -14.41
C ALA A 110 19.87 -17.23 -13.80
N ASN A 111 18.86 -18.09 -13.65
CA ASN A 111 18.96 -19.39 -12.95
C ASN A 111 19.51 -19.26 -11.52
N ASP A 112 19.11 -18.19 -10.81
CA ASP A 112 19.56 -17.94 -9.46
C ASP A 112 18.99 -18.99 -8.50
N SER A 113 19.87 -19.59 -7.66
CA SER A 113 19.49 -20.65 -6.73
C SER A 113 18.45 -20.22 -5.68
N ARG A 114 18.38 -18.92 -5.36
CA ARG A 114 17.41 -18.35 -4.44
C ARG A 114 15.96 -18.50 -4.88
N VAL A 115 15.72 -18.64 -6.18
CA VAL A 115 14.39 -18.79 -6.80
C VAL A 115 14.24 -20.14 -7.53
N SER A 116 15.06 -21.13 -7.14
CA SER A 116 14.99 -22.46 -7.72
C SER A 116 13.61 -23.07 -7.63
N GLY A 117 13.12 -23.63 -8.74
CA GLY A 117 11.78 -24.19 -8.85
C GLY A 117 10.66 -23.19 -9.13
N LEU A 118 10.91 -21.88 -9.08
CA LEU A 118 9.93 -20.90 -9.52
C LEU A 118 9.87 -20.82 -11.04
N LYS A 119 8.68 -20.57 -11.55
CA LYS A 119 8.45 -20.39 -12.99
C LYS A 119 8.30 -18.91 -13.31
N TYR A 120 8.73 -18.53 -14.51
CA TYR A 120 8.56 -17.19 -15.05
C TYR A 120 7.08 -16.75 -14.99
N ILE A 121 6.85 -15.54 -14.49
CA ILE A 121 5.54 -14.95 -14.31
C ILE A 121 5.27 -13.99 -15.47
N GLY A 122 4.50 -14.43 -16.45
CA GLY A 122 4.16 -13.61 -17.61
C GLY A 122 3.23 -12.42 -17.27
N GLU A 123 3.26 -11.39 -18.12
CA GLU A 123 2.45 -10.15 -17.93
C GLU A 123 0.95 -10.45 -17.77
N GLY A 124 0.41 -11.41 -18.49
CA GLY A 124 -1.00 -11.83 -18.34
C GLY A 124 -1.31 -12.42 -16.98
N ALA A 125 -0.36 -13.11 -16.33
CA ALA A 125 -0.52 -13.61 -14.98
C ALA A 125 -0.50 -12.46 -13.95
N VAL A 126 0.41 -11.50 -14.12
CA VAL A 126 0.47 -10.28 -13.29
C VAL A 126 -0.86 -9.52 -13.37
N SER A 127 -1.35 -9.24 -14.58
CA SER A 127 -2.60 -8.52 -14.78
C SER A 127 -3.80 -9.25 -14.15
N ARG A 128 -3.90 -10.57 -14.33
CA ARG A 128 -4.95 -11.38 -13.67
C ARG A 128 -4.81 -11.37 -12.16
N GLY A 129 -3.60 -11.47 -11.62
CA GLY A 129 -3.33 -11.41 -10.18
C GLY A 129 -3.84 -10.11 -9.57
N LEU A 130 -3.51 -8.96 -10.17
CA LEU A 130 -3.96 -7.66 -9.69
C LEU A 130 -5.48 -7.50 -9.71
N VAL A 131 -6.15 -7.95 -10.78
CA VAL A 131 -7.61 -7.84 -10.92
C VAL A 131 -8.36 -8.79 -10.00
N ASN A 132 -7.78 -9.95 -9.69
CA ASN A 132 -8.38 -10.96 -8.81
C ASN A 132 -7.92 -10.85 -7.35
N THR A 133 -7.13 -9.83 -7.00
CA THR A 133 -6.72 -9.61 -5.62
C THR A 133 -7.93 -9.34 -4.74
N ILE A 134 -8.08 -10.11 -3.69
CA ILE A 134 -9.09 -9.91 -2.63
C ILE A 134 -8.34 -9.63 -1.33
N TRP A 135 -8.68 -8.53 -0.68
CA TRP A 135 -8.15 -8.20 0.63
C TRP A 135 -9.27 -7.66 1.49
N GLN A 136 -9.70 -8.45 2.45
CA GLN A 136 -10.78 -8.09 3.35
C GLN A 136 -10.46 -6.84 4.15
N ALA A 137 -11.49 -6.06 4.45
CA ALA A 137 -11.37 -4.80 5.18
C ALA A 137 -10.37 -3.79 4.54
N ARG A 138 -10.35 -3.70 3.20
CA ARG A 138 -9.69 -2.63 2.45
C ARG A 138 -10.68 -2.01 1.48
N LEU A 139 -11.52 -1.09 1.98
CA LEU A 139 -12.70 -0.56 1.29
C LEU A 139 -13.55 -1.68 0.69
N ASP A 140 -13.76 -2.73 1.48
CA ASP A 140 -14.47 -3.93 1.09
C ASP A 140 -15.98 -3.67 1.12
N ILE A 141 -16.65 -3.87 -0.02
CA ILE A 141 -18.09 -3.59 -0.19
C ILE A 141 -18.88 -4.83 0.22
N LEU A 142 -19.38 -4.84 1.45
CA LEU A 142 -20.16 -5.96 2.00
C LEU A 142 -21.59 -6.00 1.45
N SER A 143 -22.19 -4.84 1.17
CA SER A 143 -23.54 -4.73 0.61
C SER A 143 -23.66 -3.52 -0.30
N LYS A 144 -24.52 -3.61 -1.30
CA LYS A 144 -24.82 -2.52 -2.23
C LYS A 144 -26.13 -1.80 -1.90
N LYS A 145 -27.03 -2.45 -1.17
CA LYS A 145 -28.34 -1.90 -0.77
C LYS A 145 -28.74 -2.44 0.61
N PRO A 146 -28.58 -1.67 1.70
CA PRO A 146 -27.83 -0.40 1.73
C PRO A 146 -26.36 -0.58 1.37
N LEU A 147 -25.69 0.49 0.96
CA LEU A 147 -24.25 0.43 0.72
C LEU A 147 -23.54 0.32 2.07
N ILE A 148 -22.83 -0.79 2.29
CA ILE A 148 -22.04 -1.04 3.48
C ILE A 148 -20.61 -1.33 3.04
N VAL A 149 -19.67 -0.54 3.57
CA VAL A 149 -18.25 -0.66 3.27
C VAL A 149 -17.49 -0.84 4.58
N ILE A 150 -16.50 -1.72 4.60
CA ILE A 150 -15.62 -1.92 5.75
C ILE A 150 -14.18 -1.60 5.36
N ASP A 151 -13.47 -0.93 6.27
CA ASP A 151 -12.04 -0.66 6.13
C ASP A 151 -11.30 -0.85 7.46
N GLY A 152 -10.05 -1.23 7.41
CA GLY A 152 -9.19 -1.45 8.58
C GLY A 152 -8.29 -0.25 8.91
N ALA A 153 -8.63 0.96 8.49
CA ALA A 153 -7.89 2.17 8.83
C ALA A 153 -7.87 2.37 10.35
N HIS A 154 -6.67 2.48 10.93
CA HIS A 154 -6.47 2.58 12.38
C HIS A 154 -5.28 3.48 12.75
N ASN A 155 -4.71 4.20 11.80
CA ASN A 155 -3.70 5.24 12.02
C ASN A 155 -4.03 6.47 11.16
N ILE A 156 -3.31 7.56 11.39
CA ILE A 156 -3.57 8.87 10.77
C ILE A 156 -3.48 8.81 9.24
N ASP A 157 -2.43 8.17 8.69
CA ASP A 157 -2.26 8.05 7.22
C ASP A 157 -3.40 7.24 6.60
N ALA A 158 -3.74 6.10 7.18
CA ALA A 158 -4.84 5.26 6.71
C ALA A 158 -6.19 5.99 6.78
N ALA A 159 -6.44 6.76 7.84
CA ALA A 159 -7.66 7.56 7.97
C ALA A 159 -7.77 8.64 6.88
N ASN A 160 -6.68 9.36 6.61
CA ASN A 160 -6.65 10.34 5.52
C ASN A 160 -6.91 9.70 4.16
N ARG A 161 -6.25 8.59 3.85
CA ARG A 161 -6.45 7.85 2.58
C ARG A 161 -7.87 7.32 2.45
N LEU A 162 -8.46 6.82 3.55
CA LEU A 162 -9.85 6.37 3.58
C LEU A 162 -10.79 7.53 3.26
N LYS A 163 -10.66 8.66 3.97
CA LYS A 163 -11.45 9.87 3.77
C LYS A 163 -11.38 10.37 2.32
N GLU A 164 -10.18 10.52 1.77
CA GLU A 164 -9.98 10.95 0.38
C GLU A 164 -10.64 9.99 -0.61
N THR A 165 -10.45 8.67 -0.40
CA THR A 165 -11.02 7.66 -1.29
C THR A 165 -12.54 7.64 -1.23
N VAL A 166 -13.12 7.76 -0.05
CA VAL A 166 -14.59 7.82 0.11
C VAL A 166 -15.17 9.05 -0.59
N LYS A 167 -14.52 10.22 -0.45
CA LYS A 167 -14.90 11.44 -1.18
C LYS A 167 -14.81 11.28 -2.70
N GLU A 168 -13.75 10.64 -3.20
CA GLU A 168 -13.54 10.41 -4.64
C GLU A 168 -14.56 9.42 -5.21
N VAL A 169 -14.82 8.32 -4.51
CA VAL A 169 -15.64 7.21 -5.04
C VAL A 169 -17.13 7.41 -4.81
N TRP A 170 -17.51 8.08 -3.73
CA TRP A 170 -18.92 8.33 -3.36
C TRP A 170 -19.20 9.78 -2.98
N PRO A 171 -18.90 10.76 -3.85
CA PRO A 171 -18.90 12.21 -3.52
C PRO A 171 -20.25 12.74 -3.02
N ASN A 172 -21.37 12.10 -3.37
CA ASN A 172 -22.72 12.57 -3.05
C ASN A 172 -23.45 11.68 -2.04
N LYS A 173 -22.73 10.83 -1.30
CA LYS A 173 -23.34 9.97 -0.29
C LYS A 173 -23.26 10.60 1.10
N ARG A 174 -24.38 10.54 1.84
CA ARG A 174 -24.36 10.78 3.27
C ARG A 174 -23.76 9.56 3.95
N ILE A 175 -22.76 9.78 4.79
CA ILE A 175 -21.99 8.73 5.45
C ILE A 175 -22.47 8.58 6.88
N VAL A 176 -22.80 7.37 7.27
CA VAL A 176 -22.93 6.95 8.66
C VAL A 176 -21.66 6.16 8.98
N LEU A 177 -20.88 6.66 9.92
CA LEU A 177 -19.64 6.04 10.36
C LEU A 177 -19.90 5.17 11.60
N ILE A 178 -19.48 3.90 11.54
CA ILE A 178 -19.40 3.02 12.71
C ILE A 178 -17.93 2.80 12.96
N LEU A 179 -17.43 3.21 14.13
CA LEU A 179 -16.02 3.18 14.44
C LEU A 179 -15.72 2.33 15.68
N GLY A 180 -14.73 1.43 15.54
CA GLY A 180 -14.15 0.70 16.65
C GLY A 180 -12.63 0.68 16.51
N MET A 181 -11.91 1.10 17.56
CA MET A 181 -10.45 1.16 17.58
C MET A 181 -9.88 0.68 18.91
N PHE A 182 -8.66 0.19 18.89
CA PHE A 182 -7.90 -0.09 20.11
C PHE A 182 -7.37 1.22 20.72
N ARG A 183 -7.26 1.25 22.07
CA ARG A 183 -6.84 2.44 22.82
C ARG A 183 -5.36 2.83 22.65
N ASP A 184 -4.54 1.93 22.14
CA ASP A 184 -3.11 2.14 21.85
C ASP A 184 -2.85 2.88 20.55
N LYS A 185 -3.91 3.30 19.84
CA LYS A 185 -3.85 4.06 18.59
C LYS A 185 -4.11 5.54 18.81
N ALA A 186 -3.76 6.36 17.84
CA ALA A 186 -4.05 7.79 17.80
C ALA A 186 -5.56 8.04 17.56
N VAL A 187 -6.38 7.66 18.57
CA VAL A 187 -7.85 7.57 18.44
C VAL A 187 -8.46 8.94 18.17
N ASP A 188 -8.04 9.98 18.90
CA ASP A 188 -8.62 11.32 18.79
C ASP A 188 -8.35 11.94 17.43
N GLU A 189 -7.12 11.77 16.91
CA GLU A 189 -6.72 12.25 15.59
C GLU A 189 -7.46 11.53 14.47
N VAL A 190 -7.57 10.20 14.54
CA VAL A 190 -8.30 9.39 13.57
C VAL A 190 -9.79 9.75 13.57
N ILE A 191 -10.41 9.91 14.74
CA ILE A 191 -11.81 10.38 14.87
C ILE A 191 -11.95 11.75 14.24
N SER A 192 -11.08 12.70 14.57
CA SER A 192 -11.11 14.05 14.00
C SER A 192 -11.09 14.03 12.46
N ILE A 193 -10.22 13.21 11.87
CA ILE A 193 -10.11 13.08 10.41
C ILE A 193 -11.37 12.46 9.79
N LEU A 194 -11.86 11.37 10.35
CA LEU A 194 -12.95 10.60 9.76
C LEU A 194 -14.33 11.24 10.00
N CYS A 195 -14.50 11.99 11.09
CA CYS A 195 -15.79 12.59 11.44
C CYS A 195 -16.07 13.95 10.77
N GLU A 196 -15.05 14.56 10.10
CA GLU A 196 -15.18 15.91 9.52
C GLU A 196 -16.33 16.03 8.49
N ASP A 197 -16.61 14.97 7.73
CA ASP A 197 -17.59 15.02 6.63
C ASP A 197 -18.68 13.93 6.76
N VAL A 198 -18.92 13.41 7.95
CA VAL A 198 -19.94 12.36 8.15
C VAL A 198 -21.26 12.94 8.67
N PHE A 199 -22.36 12.30 8.28
CA PHE A 199 -23.70 12.69 8.72
C PHE A 199 -23.98 12.26 10.17
N MET A 200 -23.44 11.10 10.57
CA MET A 200 -23.65 10.50 11.89
C MET A 200 -22.50 9.58 12.25
N VAL A 201 -22.17 9.51 13.52
CA VAL A 201 -21.20 8.55 14.10
C VAL A 201 -21.92 7.68 15.12
N LEU A 202 -21.65 6.37 15.10
CA LEU A 202 -22.16 5.36 16.04
C LEU A 202 -21.02 4.59 16.68
#